data_f97d6798304ad6189f9bbb5a54d5674f
#
_entry.id   f97d6798304ad6189f9bbb5a54d5674f
#
_cell.length_a   1.000
_cell.length_b   1.000
_cell.length_c   1.000
_cell.angle_alpha   90.00
_cell.angle_beta   90.00
_cell.angle_gamma   90.00
#
_symmetry.space_group_name_H-M   'P 1'
#
loop_
_entity.id
_entity.type
_entity.pdbx_description
1 polymer ?
#
loop_
_entity_poly.entity_id
_entity_poly.type
_entity_poly.pdbx_seq_one_letter_code
_entity_poly.pdbx_strand_id
1 'polypeptide(L)'
;MQKYWLAGIAAVAVAGLAGLQAERQEKPKVQVQIPDPGVPQIMTMEGKFVRAAYNNEAYVIIGYQVANRSIGEEYMMIDMGTTVLDNVPAYVLKRDKIAVTAPDNTTIPLLDHEGYRSVNLSALDARAKVQRDSINYFPPMASQACRVGFFAELGSPARMWDEVELSNRRACLGRLFFKVPGGIKHGQYFLNVQFEKSLLRVPFRILTADEEKLLGKNYGDIRKQVQEAFKPKKK
;
A
#
# COMPACT_ATOMS: atom_id res chain seq x y z
N MET A 1 -45.19 27.88 -71.91
CA MET A 1 -45.77 26.53 -72.13
C MET A 1 -45.39 25.66 -71.00
N GLN A 2 -46.36 25.43 -70.09
CA GLN A 2 -46.90 24.10 -69.72
C GLN A 2 -45.82 23.14 -69.12
N LYS A 3 -46.02 22.48 -68.04
CA LYS A 3 -47.18 21.98 -67.30
C LYS A 3 -46.75 21.58 -65.87
N TYR A 4 -47.67 21.77 -64.96
CA TYR A 4 -47.73 21.24 -63.62
C TYR A 4 -47.60 19.73 -63.53
N TRP A 5 -47.06 19.18 -62.44
CA TRP A 5 -47.66 18.02 -61.77
C TRP A 5 -47.26 18.00 -60.24
N LEU A 6 -48.35 18.06 -59.48
CA LEU A 6 -48.39 17.85 -58.05
C LEU A 6 -48.46 16.35 -57.76
N ALA A 7 -47.79 15.90 -56.76
CA ALA A 7 -48.12 14.73 -55.91
C ALA A 7 -47.10 14.71 -54.76
N GLY A 8 -47.43 14.78 -53.57
CA GLY A 8 -48.32 14.07 -52.72
C GLY A 8 -47.57 13.75 -51.48
N ILE A 9 -47.78 14.57 -50.45
CA ILE A 9 -47.07 14.43 -49.11
C ILE A 9 -47.75 13.29 -48.35
N ALA A 10 -46.99 12.33 -47.88
CA ALA A 10 -47.37 11.46 -46.79
C ALA A 10 -46.34 11.61 -45.68
N ALA A 11 -46.68 12.42 -44.68
CA ALA A 11 -45.91 12.50 -43.43
C ALA A 11 -46.27 11.31 -42.54
N VAL A 12 -45.33 10.38 -42.35
CA VAL A 12 -45.43 9.35 -41.33
C VAL A 12 -44.60 9.82 -40.12
N ALA A 13 -45.31 10.29 -39.10
CA ALA A 13 -44.73 10.56 -37.81
C ALA A 13 -44.45 9.22 -37.09
N VAL A 14 -43.21 8.78 -37.12
CA VAL A 14 -42.73 7.69 -36.26
C VAL A 14 -42.31 8.31 -34.95
N ALA A 15 -43.19 8.22 -33.95
CA ALA A 15 -42.84 8.49 -32.57
C ALA A 15 -41.87 7.39 -32.09
N GLY A 16 -40.58 7.67 -32.22
CA GLY A 16 -39.51 6.82 -31.61
C GLY A 16 -39.53 6.97 -30.11
N LEU A 17 -40.01 5.95 -29.43
CA LEU A 17 -39.77 5.72 -28.01
C LEU A 17 -38.25 5.59 -27.81
N ALA A 18 -37.59 6.69 -27.48
CA ALA A 18 -36.24 6.68 -26.96
C ALA A 18 -36.29 6.00 -25.59
N GLY A 19 -36.05 4.69 -25.60
CA GLY A 19 -35.81 3.93 -24.41
C GLY A 19 -34.57 4.53 -23.72
N LEU A 20 -34.80 5.16 -22.58
CA LEU A 20 -33.75 5.49 -21.61
C LEU A 20 -33.11 4.18 -21.16
N GLN A 21 -32.11 3.70 -21.91
CA GLN A 21 -31.14 2.75 -21.39
C GLN A 21 -30.34 3.54 -20.38
N ALA A 22 -30.74 3.40 -19.11
CA ALA A 22 -29.87 3.76 -18.00
C ALA A 22 -28.61 2.91 -18.15
N GLU A 23 -27.55 3.50 -18.70
CA GLU A 23 -26.22 2.93 -18.67
C GLU A 23 -25.91 2.64 -17.20
N ARG A 24 -25.96 1.37 -16.87
CA ARG A 24 -25.53 0.85 -15.59
C ARG A 24 -24.04 1.14 -15.54
N GLN A 25 -23.64 2.28 -14.96
CA GLN A 25 -22.24 2.59 -14.69
C GLN A 25 -21.66 1.40 -13.92
N GLU A 26 -20.92 0.54 -14.62
CA GLU A 26 -20.15 -0.50 -13.96
C GLU A 26 -19.24 0.19 -12.94
N LYS A 27 -19.38 -0.21 -11.69
CA LYS A 27 -18.49 0.26 -10.61
C LYS A 27 -17.05 0.00 -11.05
N PRO A 28 -16.15 0.98 -10.92
CA PRO A 28 -14.75 0.81 -11.34
C PRO A 28 -14.17 -0.43 -10.68
N LYS A 29 -13.79 -1.41 -11.48
CA LYS A 29 -13.11 -2.62 -11.00
C LYS A 29 -11.71 -2.21 -10.52
N VAL A 30 -11.44 -2.41 -9.25
CA VAL A 30 -10.10 -2.19 -8.71
C VAL A 30 -9.17 -3.24 -9.32
N GLN A 31 -8.21 -2.81 -10.12
CA GLN A 31 -7.15 -3.68 -10.59
C GLN A 31 -6.16 -3.91 -9.43
N VAL A 32 -6.27 -5.06 -8.79
CA VAL A 32 -5.29 -5.51 -7.82
C VAL A 32 -4.06 -5.98 -8.58
N GLN A 33 -2.95 -5.23 -8.49
CA GLN A 33 -1.67 -5.69 -9.02
C GLN A 33 -1.15 -6.82 -8.13
N ILE A 34 -1.19 -8.04 -8.66
CA ILE A 34 -0.60 -9.20 -8.00
C ILE A 34 0.92 -9.09 -8.19
N PRO A 35 1.74 -9.19 -7.13
CA PRO A 35 3.18 -9.25 -7.25
C PRO A 35 3.61 -10.39 -8.19
N ASP A 36 4.75 -10.21 -8.88
CA ASP A 36 5.31 -11.24 -9.74
C ASP A 36 5.38 -12.59 -9.02
N PRO A 37 5.20 -13.72 -9.77
CA PRO A 37 5.15 -15.04 -9.17
C PRO A 37 6.45 -15.34 -8.42
N GLY A 38 6.36 -15.26 -7.15
CA GLY A 38 7.34 -15.62 -6.14
C GLY A 38 6.70 -16.58 -5.16
N VAL A 39 6.99 -16.42 -3.89
CA VAL A 39 6.30 -17.16 -2.84
C VAL A 39 4.84 -16.71 -2.78
N PRO A 40 3.86 -17.62 -2.81
CA PRO A 40 2.46 -17.25 -2.64
C PRO A 40 2.27 -16.42 -1.36
N GLN A 41 1.71 -15.24 -1.49
CA GLN A 41 1.41 -14.38 -0.35
C GLN A 41 -0.06 -13.97 -0.36
N ILE A 42 -0.61 -13.80 0.83
CA ILE A 42 -1.94 -13.25 1.04
C ILE A 42 -1.78 -11.78 1.39
N MET A 43 -2.60 -10.92 0.80
CA MET A 43 -2.62 -9.49 1.08
C MET A 43 -3.96 -9.08 1.64
N THR A 44 -3.94 -8.16 2.61
CA THR A 44 -5.15 -7.61 3.21
C THR A 44 -5.08 -6.09 3.30
N MET A 45 -6.24 -5.47 3.38
CA MET A 45 -6.42 -4.04 3.54
C MET A 45 -7.06 -3.76 4.90
N GLU A 46 -6.25 -3.32 5.87
CA GLU A 46 -6.69 -3.11 7.25
C GLU A 46 -7.14 -1.67 7.53
N GLY A 47 -6.70 -0.72 6.71
CA GLY A 47 -7.09 0.68 6.74
C GLY A 47 -7.00 1.33 5.36
N LYS A 48 -7.40 2.60 5.23
CA LYS A 48 -7.26 3.34 3.97
C LYS A 48 -5.81 3.37 3.52
N PHE A 49 -4.88 3.56 4.44
CA PHE A 49 -3.44 3.60 4.21
C PHE A 49 -2.70 2.48 4.95
N VAL A 50 -3.39 1.39 5.29
CA VAL A 50 -2.79 0.23 5.96
C VAL A 50 -2.93 -0.99 5.07
N ARG A 51 -1.80 -1.65 4.82
CA ARG A 51 -1.71 -2.88 4.02
C ARG A 51 -0.93 -3.92 4.80
N ALA A 52 -1.38 -5.15 4.75
CA ALA A 52 -0.63 -6.28 5.29
C ALA A 52 -0.42 -7.32 4.19
N ALA A 53 0.72 -8.00 4.26
CA ALA A 53 1.01 -9.18 3.47
C ALA A 53 1.62 -10.25 4.36
N TYR A 54 1.27 -11.51 4.12
CA TYR A 54 1.82 -12.64 4.84
C TYR A 54 1.86 -13.89 3.96
N ASN A 55 2.75 -14.78 4.30
CA ASN A 55 2.89 -16.11 3.71
C ASN A 55 3.11 -17.15 4.82
N ASN A 56 3.70 -18.30 4.51
CA ASN A 56 3.97 -19.34 5.51
C ASN A 56 5.14 -19.03 6.45
N GLU A 57 5.92 -17.98 6.17
CA GLU A 57 7.12 -17.63 6.93
C GLU A 57 6.91 -16.42 7.85
N ALA A 58 6.30 -15.36 7.31
CA ALA A 58 6.22 -14.09 8.02
C ALA A 58 4.95 -13.30 7.71
N TYR A 59 4.71 -12.31 8.55
CA TYR A 59 3.67 -11.30 8.42
C TYR A 59 4.30 -9.91 8.45
N VAL A 60 3.94 -9.07 7.49
CA VAL A 60 4.37 -7.67 7.43
C VAL A 60 3.15 -6.78 7.24
N ILE A 61 3.03 -5.75 8.06
CA ILE A 61 2.01 -4.70 7.94
C ILE A 61 2.66 -3.33 7.83
N ILE A 62 2.10 -2.47 7.01
CA ILE A 62 2.58 -1.10 6.83
C ILE A 62 1.46 -0.07 6.96
N GLY A 63 1.83 1.09 7.51
CA GLY A 63 1.07 2.33 7.46
C GLY A 63 1.84 3.35 6.61
N TYR A 64 1.21 3.89 5.57
CA TYR A 64 1.86 4.78 4.61
C TYR A 64 1.15 6.13 4.42
N GLN A 65 0.30 6.53 5.35
CA GLN A 65 -0.42 7.80 5.29
C GLN A 65 0.54 8.99 5.23
N VAL A 66 1.61 8.96 6.02
CA VAL A 66 2.63 10.02 6.01
C VAL A 66 3.30 10.12 4.65
N ALA A 67 3.69 8.99 4.05
CA ALA A 67 4.25 8.94 2.70
C ALA A 67 3.27 9.51 1.66
N ASN A 68 1.97 9.17 1.77
CA ASN A 68 0.93 9.71 0.88
C ASN A 68 0.73 11.23 1.01
N ARG A 69 1.11 11.83 2.13
CA ARG A 69 1.06 13.28 2.38
C ARG A 69 2.38 14.01 2.08
N SER A 70 3.39 13.28 1.64
CA SER A 70 4.75 13.79 1.39
C SER A 70 5.11 13.82 -0.10
N ILE A 71 4.11 14.08 -0.96
CA ILE A 71 4.32 14.16 -2.42
C ILE A 71 5.37 15.22 -2.75
N GLY A 72 6.33 14.85 -3.60
CA GLY A 72 7.43 15.71 -4.04
C GLY A 72 8.57 15.82 -3.02
N GLU A 73 8.39 15.36 -1.78
CA GLU A 73 9.45 15.35 -0.78
C GLU A 73 10.48 14.25 -1.07
N GLU A 74 11.74 14.51 -0.72
CA GLU A 74 12.85 13.60 -0.95
C GLU A 74 12.85 12.40 0.02
N TYR A 75 12.25 12.55 1.20
CA TYR A 75 12.26 11.52 2.24
C TYR A 75 10.87 10.92 2.45
N MET A 76 10.80 9.59 2.33
CA MET A 76 9.59 8.80 2.58
C MET A 76 9.70 8.14 3.95
N MET A 77 8.63 8.21 4.74
CA MET A 77 8.48 7.48 5.99
C MET A 77 7.32 6.48 5.88
N ILE A 78 7.58 5.26 6.32
CA ILE A 78 6.60 4.18 6.41
C ILE A 78 6.62 3.63 7.83
N ASP A 79 5.47 3.52 8.48
CA ASP A 79 5.35 2.71 9.69
C ASP A 79 5.31 1.23 9.28
N MET A 80 6.10 0.38 9.92
CA MET A 80 6.14 -1.06 9.64
C MET A 80 5.92 -1.85 10.92
N GLY A 81 5.11 -2.90 10.80
CA GLY A 81 5.01 -3.97 11.79
C GLY A 81 5.38 -5.31 11.15
N THR A 82 6.05 -6.17 11.91
CA THR A 82 6.43 -7.50 11.42
C THR A 82 6.49 -8.53 12.54
N THR A 83 6.23 -9.78 12.18
CA THR A 83 6.42 -10.97 13.01
C THR A 83 6.67 -12.18 12.10
N VAL A 84 7.24 -13.26 12.63
CA VAL A 84 7.28 -14.56 11.96
C VAL A 84 6.12 -15.44 12.41
N LEU A 85 5.79 -16.49 11.63
CA LEU A 85 4.66 -17.37 11.92
C LEU A 85 5.06 -18.55 12.83
N ASP A 86 4.06 -19.29 13.30
CA ASP A 86 4.18 -20.26 14.40
C ASP A 86 5.20 -21.39 14.16
N ASN A 87 5.40 -21.79 12.91
CA ASN A 87 6.30 -22.86 12.52
C ASN A 87 7.70 -22.37 12.09
N VAL A 88 7.97 -21.08 12.26
CA VAL A 88 9.27 -20.50 11.92
C VAL A 88 10.08 -20.28 13.20
N PRO A 89 11.32 -20.79 13.28
CA PRO A 89 12.21 -20.46 14.39
C PRO A 89 12.48 -18.96 14.47
N ALA A 90 13.00 -18.50 15.59
CA ALA A 90 13.43 -17.11 15.75
C ALA A 90 14.34 -16.71 14.57
N TYR A 91 14.08 -15.53 14.01
CA TYR A 91 14.77 -15.03 12.83
C TYR A 91 15.34 -13.65 13.08
N VAL A 92 16.55 -13.41 12.60
CA VAL A 92 17.19 -12.09 12.68
C VAL A 92 16.99 -11.35 11.38
N LEU A 93 16.06 -10.38 11.38
CA LEU A 93 15.83 -9.50 10.25
C LEU A 93 16.88 -8.38 10.24
N LYS A 94 17.65 -8.30 9.17
CA LYS A 94 18.65 -7.26 8.98
C LYS A 94 18.09 -6.09 8.19
N ARG A 95 18.60 -4.89 8.45
CA ARG A 95 18.20 -3.65 7.82
C ARG A 95 18.37 -3.66 6.29
N ASP A 96 19.44 -4.27 5.80
CA ASP A 96 19.74 -4.40 4.36
C ASP A 96 18.79 -5.34 3.59
N LYS A 97 17.93 -6.07 4.31
CA LYS A 97 16.89 -6.93 3.75
C LYS A 97 15.59 -6.20 3.44
N ILE A 98 15.57 -4.89 3.61
CA ILE A 98 14.38 -4.06 3.39
C ILE A 98 14.67 -2.99 2.35
N ALA A 99 13.78 -2.91 1.34
CA ALA A 99 13.85 -1.88 0.31
C ALA A 99 12.45 -1.52 -0.19
N VAL A 100 12.31 -0.36 -0.82
CA VAL A 100 11.09 0.03 -1.54
C VAL A 100 11.35 -0.04 -3.04
N THR A 101 10.42 -0.61 -3.79
CA THR A 101 10.38 -0.47 -5.25
C THR A 101 9.43 0.67 -5.60
N ALA A 102 9.93 1.65 -6.34
CA ALA A 102 9.18 2.81 -6.82
C ALA A 102 8.38 2.50 -8.11
N PRO A 103 7.46 3.39 -8.56
CA PRO A 103 6.64 3.16 -9.75
C PRO A 103 7.44 2.98 -11.06
N ASP A 104 8.65 3.48 -11.12
CA ASP A 104 9.59 3.32 -12.24
C ASP A 104 10.48 2.07 -12.13
N ASN A 105 10.16 1.17 -11.20
CA ASN A 105 10.92 -0.03 -10.84
C ASN A 105 12.29 0.24 -10.19
N THR A 106 12.60 1.47 -9.82
CA THR A 106 13.82 1.76 -9.05
C THR A 106 13.72 1.16 -7.67
N THR A 107 14.77 0.44 -7.24
CA THR A 107 14.88 -0.09 -5.87
C THR A 107 15.57 0.92 -4.98
N ILE A 108 14.90 1.31 -3.90
CA ILE A 108 15.35 2.32 -2.94
C ILE A 108 15.63 1.61 -1.61
N PRO A 109 16.89 1.53 -1.16
CA PRO A 109 17.24 0.92 0.12
C PRO A 109 16.79 1.81 1.28
N LEU A 110 16.74 1.23 2.48
CA LEU A 110 16.62 2.01 3.71
C LEU A 110 17.75 3.03 3.81
N LEU A 111 17.42 4.21 4.32
CA LEU A 111 18.40 5.24 4.65
C LEU A 111 19.41 4.67 5.65
N ASP A 112 20.70 4.88 5.42
CA ASP A 112 21.71 4.47 6.38
C ASP A 112 21.69 5.32 7.66
N HIS A 113 22.42 4.92 8.68
CA HIS A 113 22.40 5.61 9.97
C HIS A 113 23.03 7.00 9.90
N GLU A 114 24.03 7.19 9.06
CA GLU A 114 24.69 8.47 8.85
C GLU A 114 23.76 9.42 8.10
N GLY A 115 23.18 8.97 7.00
CA GLY A 115 22.16 9.71 6.25
C GLY A 115 20.98 10.10 7.12
N TYR A 116 20.48 9.18 7.97
CA TYR A 116 19.39 9.48 8.90
C TYR A 116 19.76 10.58 9.91
N ARG A 117 20.98 10.59 10.43
CA ARG A 117 21.44 11.59 11.41
C ARG A 117 21.73 12.95 10.76
N SER A 118 22.13 12.96 9.49
CA SER A 118 22.50 14.18 8.76
C SER A 118 21.32 14.96 8.23
N VAL A 119 20.11 14.36 8.16
CA VAL A 119 18.92 14.98 7.56
C VAL A 119 18.00 15.56 8.61
N ASN A 120 17.37 16.68 8.27
CA ASN A 120 16.29 17.22 9.07
C ASN A 120 14.95 16.56 8.69
N LEU A 121 14.52 15.60 9.50
CA LEU A 121 13.26 14.88 9.33
C LEU A 121 12.13 15.41 10.25
N SER A 122 12.31 16.59 10.86
CA SER A 122 11.35 17.14 11.83
C SER A 122 9.95 17.37 11.22
N ALA A 123 9.87 17.74 9.95
CA ALA A 123 8.59 17.90 9.24
C ALA A 123 7.85 16.56 9.08
N LEU A 124 8.57 15.48 8.78
CA LEU A 124 7.99 14.12 8.72
C LEU A 124 7.51 13.65 10.09
N ASP A 125 8.29 13.90 11.15
CA ASP A 125 7.91 13.54 12.52
C ASP A 125 6.67 14.33 12.99
N ALA A 126 6.62 15.63 12.74
CA ALA A 126 5.46 16.46 13.06
C ALA A 126 4.20 15.94 12.34
N ARG A 127 4.31 15.57 11.07
CA ARG A 127 3.22 14.98 10.29
C ARG A 127 2.80 13.61 10.85
N ALA A 128 3.77 12.77 11.22
CA ALA A 128 3.51 11.45 11.81
C ALA A 128 2.80 11.51 13.16
N LYS A 129 2.99 12.57 13.94
CA LYS A 129 2.28 12.78 15.21
C LYS A 129 0.78 13.08 15.01
N VAL A 130 0.41 13.67 13.87
CA VAL A 130 -0.97 14.08 13.57
C VAL A 130 -1.68 13.12 12.63
N GLN A 131 -0.95 12.49 11.70
CA GLN A 131 -1.51 11.71 10.59
C GLN A 131 -0.95 10.29 10.58
N ARG A 132 -1.17 9.54 11.66
CA ARG A 132 -0.70 8.17 11.78
C ARG A 132 -1.85 7.19 11.77
N ASP A 133 -1.81 6.21 10.86
CA ASP A 133 -2.69 5.05 10.92
C ASP A 133 -2.20 4.06 11.99
N SER A 134 -3.16 3.44 12.67
CA SER A 134 -2.83 2.29 13.53
C SER A 134 -2.45 1.09 12.66
N ILE A 135 -1.31 0.47 12.94
CA ILE A 135 -0.85 -0.76 12.30
C ILE A 135 -0.84 -1.95 13.28
N ASN A 136 -1.68 -1.90 14.31
CA ASN A 136 -1.69 -2.88 15.39
C ASN A 136 -2.59 -4.10 15.07
N TYR A 137 -2.46 -4.64 13.85
CA TYR A 137 -3.25 -5.78 13.34
C TYR A 137 -2.36 -7.01 13.21
N PHE A 138 -1.87 -7.52 14.33
CA PHE A 138 -1.02 -8.71 14.36
C PHE A 138 -1.83 -10.00 14.56
N PRO A 139 -1.26 -11.16 14.16
CA PRO A 139 -1.81 -12.45 14.57
C PRO A 139 -1.89 -12.56 16.09
N PRO A 140 -2.90 -13.26 16.65
CA PRO A 140 -3.13 -13.31 18.11
C PRO A 140 -1.93 -13.79 18.94
N MET A 141 -1.07 -14.64 18.37
CA MET A 141 0.13 -15.13 19.04
C MET A 141 1.18 -14.05 19.25
N ALA A 142 1.27 -13.07 18.35
CA ALA A 142 2.23 -11.96 18.43
C ALA A 142 1.74 -10.89 19.43
N SER A 143 1.77 -11.22 20.71
CA SER A 143 1.24 -10.39 21.80
C SER A 143 2.31 -9.61 22.56
N GLN A 144 3.59 -9.95 22.39
CA GLN A 144 4.69 -9.28 23.07
C GLN A 144 5.17 -8.08 22.24
N ALA A 145 5.19 -6.90 22.86
CA ALA A 145 5.71 -5.71 22.21
C ALA A 145 7.19 -5.86 21.86
N CYS A 146 7.54 -5.47 20.65
CA CYS A 146 8.91 -5.47 20.13
C CYS A 146 9.14 -4.20 19.30
N ARG A 147 10.36 -3.69 19.27
CA ARG A 147 10.72 -2.53 18.46
C ARG A 147 11.65 -2.94 17.33
N VAL A 148 11.30 -2.50 16.11
CA VAL A 148 12.21 -2.47 14.97
C VAL A 148 13.10 -1.24 15.14
N GLY A 149 14.25 -1.44 15.77
CA GLY A 149 15.14 -0.35 16.21
C GLY A 149 16.14 0.11 15.15
N PHE A 150 15.82 -0.01 13.85
CA PHE A 150 16.71 0.44 12.77
C PHE A 150 16.95 1.95 12.79
N PHE A 151 15.96 2.70 13.28
CA PHE A 151 16.05 4.15 13.45
C PHE A 151 15.62 4.53 14.87
N ALA A 152 16.32 5.52 15.44
CA ALA A 152 15.90 6.15 16.68
C ALA A 152 14.65 7.00 16.45
N GLU A 153 13.94 7.33 17.52
CA GLU A 153 12.94 8.40 17.44
C GLU A 153 13.64 9.74 17.19
N LEU A 154 13.04 10.59 16.39
CA LEU A 154 13.61 11.89 16.06
C LEU A 154 13.83 12.72 17.33
N GLY A 155 15.04 13.29 17.47
CA GLY A 155 15.46 14.00 18.67
C GLY A 155 15.87 13.10 19.84
N SER A 156 15.80 11.77 19.70
CA SER A 156 16.27 10.83 20.72
C SER A 156 17.73 10.45 20.50
N PRO A 157 18.56 10.41 21.56
CA PRO A 157 19.93 9.88 21.49
C PRO A 157 19.99 8.34 21.46
N ALA A 158 18.82 7.69 21.34
CA ALA A 158 18.74 6.25 21.38
C ALA A 158 19.61 5.59 20.31
N ARG A 159 20.17 4.42 20.66
CA ARG A 159 20.97 3.61 19.75
C ARG A 159 20.09 3.07 18.62
N MET A 160 20.64 3.11 17.42
CA MET A 160 20.08 2.46 16.22
C MET A 160 20.77 1.11 16.02
N TRP A 161 20.03 0.15 15.51
CA TRP A 161 20.48 -1.22 15.32
C TRP A 161 20.39 -1.60 13.83
N ASP A 162 21.25 -2.49 13.39
CA ASP A 162 21.21 -3.01 12.02
C ASP A 162 20.38 -4.29 11.90
N GLU A 163 19.93 -4.82 13.04
CA GLU A 163 19.18 -6.07 13.08
C GLU A 163 18.13 -6.08 14.19
N VAL A 164 17.10 -6.90 14.02
CA VAL A 164 16.04 -7.16 15.00
C VAL A 164 15.72 -8.65 15.05
N GLU A 165 15.66 -9.21 16.24
CA GLU A 165 15.23 -10.58 16.46
C GLU A 165 13.71 -10.67 16.42
N LEU A 166 13.16 -11.45 15.49
CA LEU A 166 11.77 -11.75 15.33
C LEU A 166 11.43 -13.12 15.91
N SER A 167 10.25 -13.25 16.48
CA SER A 167 9.64 -14.52 16.84
C SER A 167 8.13 -14.42 16.67
N ASN A 168 7.42 -15.55 16.61
CA ASN A 168 5.97 -15.62 16.46
C ASN A 168 5.19 -14.95 17.62
N ARG A 169 5.85 -14.71 18.75
CA ARG A 169 5.26 -14.03 19.92
C ARG A 169 5.47 -12.53 19.93
N ARG A 170 6.38 -12.00 19.10
CA ARG A 170 6.77 -10.60 19.09
C ARG A 170 6.05 -9.82 17.97
N ALA A 171 5.32 -8.78 18.35
CA ALA A 171 4.78 -7.78 17.45
C ALA A 171 5.78 -6.62 17.32
N CYS A 172 6.70 -6.72 16.38
CA CYS A 172 7.79 -5.75 16.22
C CYS A 172 7.35 -4.57 15.36
N LEU A 173 7.34 -3.38 15.94
CA LEU A 173 6.92 -2.13 15.31
C LEU A 173 8.10 -1.16 15.15
N GLY A 174 8.13 -0.42 14.05
CA GLY A 174 9.12 0.64 13.82
C GLY A 174 8.80 1.52 12.64
N ARG A 175 9.58 2.58 12.48
CA ARG A 175 9.54 3.48 11.34
C ARG A 175 10.68 3.19 10.40
N LEU A 176 10.39 3.24 9.11
CA LEU A 176 11.35 3.07 8.04
C LEU A 176 11.49 4.39 7.29
N PHE A 177 12.72 4.74 6.92
CA PHE A 177 13.02 5.95 6.18
C PHE A 177 13.77 5.62 4.90
N PHE A 178 13.36 6.27 3.81
CA PHE A 178 13.92 6.07 2.48
C PHE A 178 14.21 7.42 1.84
N LYS A 179 15.34 7.54 1.14
CA LYS A 179 15.64 8.69 0.29
C LYS A 179 15.19 8.38 -1.13
N VAL A 180 14.13 9.05 -1.58
CA VAL A 180 13.50 8.83 -2.89
C VAL A 180 14.13 9.76 -3.93
N PRO A 181 14.90 9.25 -4.89
CA PRO A 181 15.48 10.09 -5.93
C PRO A 181 14.40 10.80 -6.74
N GLY A 182 14.53 12.13 -6.86
CA GLY A 182 13.55 12.96 -7.57
C GLY A 182 12.20 13.14 -6.87
N GLY A 183 12.12 12.79 -5.56
CA GLY A 183 10.95 12.98 -4.72
C GLY A 183 9.88 11.91 -4.87
N ILE A 184 8.98 11.87 -3.89
CA ILE A 184 7.86 10.93 -3.85
C ILE A 184 6.86 11.28 -4.95
N LYS A 185 6.54 10.31 -5.82
CA LYS A 185 5.60 10.46 -6.94
C LYS A 185 4.32 9.67 -6.69
N HIS A 186 3.25 10.06 -7.34
CA HIS A 186 2.04 9.24 -7.39
C HIS A 186 2.31 7.91 -8.10
N GLY A 187 1.68 6.85 -7.65
CA GLY A 187 1.81 5.56 -8.30
C GLY A 187 1.94 4.40 -7.32
N GLN A 188 2.18 3.21 -7.89
CA GLN A 188 2.30 1.97 -7.15
C GLN A 188 3.72 1.79 -6.65
N TYR A 189 3.85 1.53 -5.35
CA TYR A 189 5.08 1.17 -4.66
C TYR A 189 4.94 -0.21 -4.03
N PHE A 190 6.09 -0.83 -3.72
CA PHE A 190 6.15 -2.08 -2.98
C PHE A 190 7.19 -1.97 -1.87
N LEU A 191 6.81 -2.25 -0.62
CA LEU A 191 7.80 -2.53 0.41
C LEU A 191 8.22 -3.99 0.27
N ASN A 192 9.49 -4.23 0.05
CA ASN A 192 10.09 -5.55 -0.05
C ASN A 192 10.80 -5.87 1.26
N VAL A 193 10.48 -7.02 1.86
CA VAL A 193 11.12 -7.53 3.07
C VAL A 193 11.60 -8.95 2.78
N GLN A 194 12.91 -9.14 2.70
CA GLN A 194 13.53 -10.44 2.46
C GLN A 194 13.68 -11.18 3.77
N PHE A 195 12.97 -12.28 3.92
CA PHE A 195 13.14 -13.25 4.98
C PHE A 195 14.10 -14.36 4.58
N GLU A 196 14.23 -15.38 5.40
CA GLU A 196 15.20 -16.47 5.16
C GLU A 196 14.87 -17.24 3.87
N LYS A 197 13.61 -17.59 3.68
CA LYS A 197 13.14 -18.44 2.56
C LYS A 197 12.28 -17.71 1.56
N SER A 198 11.82 -16.50 1.87
CA SER A 198 10.85 -15.79 1.04
C SER A 198 11.07 -14.29 1.01
N LEU A 199 10.57 -13.68 -0.05
CA LEU A 199 10.46 -12.22 -0.20
C LEU A 199 8.98 -11.84 -0.07
N LEU A 200 8.63 -11.11 0.99
CA LEU A 200 7.31 -10.47 1.09
C LEU A 200 7.33 -9.11 0.40
N ARG A 201 6.37 -8.89 -0.48
CA ARG A 201 6.16 -7.62 -1.19
C ARG A 201 4.82 -7.02 -0.79
N VAL A 202 4.85 -5.98 0.02
CA VAL A 202 3.63 -5.29 0.47
C VAL A 202 3.32 -4.14 -0.49
N PRO A 203 2.26 -4.24 -1.31
CA PRO A 203 1.88 -3.18 -2.24
C PRO A 203 1.25 -2.01 -1.50
N PHE A 204 1.64 -0.79 -1.87
CA PHE A 204 0.98 0.43 -1.44
C PHE A 204 1.00 1.47 -2.55
N ARG A 205 -0.01 2.32 -2.59
CA ARG A 205 -0.15 3.31 -3.65
C ARG A 205 -0.20 4.71 -3.07
N ILE A 206 0.67 5.56 -3.57
CA ILE A 206 0.63 6.99 -3.31
C ILE A 206 -0.44 7.59 -4.22
N LEU A 207 -1.53 8.03 -3.60
CA LEU A 207 -2.78 8.38 -4.26
C LEU A 207 -2.79 9.83 -4.74
N THR A 208 -3.40 10.07 -5.89
CA THR A 208 -3.85 11.41 -6.26
C THR A 208 -5.05 11.84 -5.41
N ALA A 209 -5.37 13.14 -5.41
CA ALA A 209 -6.52 13.65 -4.65
C ALA A 209 -7.85 12.99 -5.07
N ASP A 210 -8.02 12.69 -6.36
CA ASP A 210 -9.23 12.04 -6.87
C ASP A 210 -9.28 10.56 -6.51
N GLU A 211 -8.15 9.84 -6.59
CA GLU A 211 -8.05 8.45 -6.11
C GLU A 211 -8.33 8.36 -4.62
N GLU A 212 -7.88 9.32 -3.82
CA GLU A 212 -8.13 9.34 -2.38
C GLU A 212 -9.62 9.58 -2.06
N LYS A 213 -10.28 10.49 -2.77
CA LYS A 213 -11.74 10.70 -2.67
C LYS A 213 -12.50 9.43 -3.04
N LEU A 214 -12.09 8.77 -4.13
CA LEU A 214 -12.70 7.52 -4.60
C LEU A 214 -12.50 6.40 -3.57
N LEU A 215 -11.30 6.26 -3.03
CA LEU A 215 -11.00 5.32 -1.95
C LEU A 215 -11.87 5.60 -0.72
N GLY A 216 -11.99 6.88 -0.31
CA GLY A 216 -12.81 7.27 0.82
C GLY A 216 -14.29 6.88 0.66
N LYS A 217 -14.83 7.06 -0.55
CA LYS A 217 -16.22 6.73 -0.90
C LYS A 217 -16.48 5.22 -0.98
N ASN A 218 -15.54 4.46 -1.52
CA ASN A 218 -15.73 3.04 -1.85
C ASN A 218 -14.88 2.10 -0.97
N TYR A 219 -14.35 2.57 0.15
CA TYR A 219 -13.42 1.80 0.98
C TYR A 219 -13.91 0.39 1.32
N GLY A 220 -15.18 0.26 1.74
CA GLY A 220 -15.76 -1.03 2.14
C GLY A 220 -15.81 -2.04 0.98
N ASP A 221 -16.19 -1.59 -0.21
CA ASP A 221 -16.27 -2.44 -1.40
C ASP A 221 -14.87 -2.84 -1.90
N ILE A 222 -13.93 -1.90 -1.89
CA ILE A 222 -12.54 -2.15 -2.28
C ILE A 222 -11.90 -3.15 -1.33
N ARG A 223 -12.07 -2.98 -0.02
CA ARG A 223 -11.58 -3.91 1.01
C ARG A 223 -12.09 -5.33 0.78
N LYS A 224 -13.38 -5.49 0.52
CA LYS A 224 -13.99 -6.80 0.21
C LYS A 224 -13.36 -7.43 -1.04
N GLN A 225 -13.20 -6.67 -2.12
CA GLN A 225 -12.59 -7.16 -3.36
C GLN A 225 -11.14 -7.64 -3.13
N VAL A 226 -10.35 -6.87 -2.39
CA VAL A 226 -8.97 -7.27 -2.03
C VAL A 226 -8.99 -8.57 -1.23
N GLN A 227 -9.83 -8.66 -0.20
CA GLN A 227 -9.93 -9.88 0.62
C GLN A 227 -10.38 -11.09 -0.18
N GLU A 228 -11.29 -10.93 -1.13
CA GLU A 228 -11.78 -12.02 -1.99
C GLU A 228 -10.71 -12.47 -3.00
N ALA A 229 -9.95 -11.53 -3.58
CA ALA A 229 -8.89 -11.83 -4.54
C ALA A 229 -7.77 -12.70 -3.95
N PHE A 230 -7.51 -12.57 -2.64
CA PHE A 230 -6.44 -13.27 -1.93
C PHE A 230 -6.94 -14.39 -0.99
N LYS A 231 -8.25 -14.71 -1.00
CA LYS A 231 -8.72 -15.90 -0.27
C LYS A 231 -8.06 -17.16 -0.83
N PRO A 232 -7.50 -18.02 0.04
CA PRO A 232 -7.00 -19.31 -0.41
C PRO A 232 -8.16 -20.07 -1.07
N LYS A 233 -7.96 -20.49 -2.32
CA LYS A 233 -8.92 -21.38 -2.99
C LYS A 233 -8.99 -22.65 -2.15
N LYS A 234 -10.16 -22.93 -1.57
CA LYS A 234 -10.40 -24.24 -0.95
C LYS A 234 -10.18 -25.30 -2.03
N LYS A 235 -9.19 -26.17 -1.81
CA LYS A 235 -8.99 -27.39 -2.59
C LYS A 235 -10.05 -28.40 -2.18
#